data_b657690e2687375cf8ab1a5262147a95
#
_entry.id   b657690e2687375cf8ab1a5262147a95
#
_cell.length_a   1.000
_cell.length_b   1.000
_cell.length_c   1.000
_cell.angle_alpha   90.00
_cell.angle_beta   90.00
_cell.angle_gamma   90.00
#
_symmetry.space_group_name_H-M   'P 1'
#
loop_
_entity.id
_entity.type
_entity.pdbx_description
1 polymer ?
#
loop_
_entity_poly.entity_id
_entity_poly.type
_entity_poly.pdbx_seq_one_letter_code
_entity_poly.pdbx_strand_id
1 'polypeptide(L)'
;MFELQYFLIGLIQGVTEFLPISSSGHLVIFAELAKWEDQGLFTDIAVHFGTLFAVFFYMRKEIKFLISNILAMQILKDRIVLKIIVATLPAIIVGFFIYDLINIFFRNIEVMAISSIVFALILFISDKAKIDEKKNWHNISFKESFLIGLWQVLAFIPGASRTGVTITGARFLNFNRTDATKFSMLLSIPIILASLSLSLLDYYIADEPILNFYSSVFAAFVAFITALLSITLMMKIIKIANFNVFIIYRILLGVLILMFV
;
A
#
# COMPACT_ATOMS: atom_id res chain seq x y z
N MET A 1 -8.47 8.93 26.66
CA MET A 1 -7.74 7.72 26.18
C MET A 1 -8.17 7.36 24.77
N PHE A 2 -9.45 7.37 24.43
CA PHE A 2 -9.96 7.09 23.08
C PHE A 2 -9.36 7.98 21.97
N GLU A 3 -9.28 9.29 22.15
CA GLU A 3 -8.72 10.19 21.13
C GLU A 3 -7.26 9.92 20.81
N LEU A 4 -6.45 9.48 21.78
CA LEU A 4 -5.05 9.11 21.56
C LEU A 4 -4.93 7.84 20.70
N GLN A 5 -5.78 6.84 20.91
CA GLN A 5 -5.82 5.62 20.09
C GLN A 5 -6.10 5.96 18.62
N TYR A 6 -7.16 6.73 18.34
CA TYR A 6 -7.52 7.12 16.98
C TYR A 6 -6.47 8.01 16.31
N PHE A 7 -5.82 8.90 17.07
CA PHE A 7 -4.68 9.66 16.59
C PHE A 7 -3.52 8.74 16.17
N LEU A 8 -3.15 7.77 17.02
CA LEU A 8 -2.04 6.85 16.73
C LEU A 8 -2.36 5.91 15.58
N ILE A 9 -3.58 5.40 15.46
CA ILE A 9 -4.03 4.60 14.32
C ILE A 9 -3.88 5.41 13.02
N GLY A 10 -4.41 6.63 12.98
CA GLY A 10 -4.27 7.51 11.81
C GLY A 10 -2.82 7.83 11.48
N LEU A 11 -2.00 8.09 12.50
CA LEU A 11 -0.56 8.35 12.34
C LEU A 11 0.17 7.13 11.75
N ILE A 12 -0.02 5.95 12.34
CA ILE A 12 0.62 4.70 11.89
C ILE A 12 0.18 4.38 10.46
N GLN A 13 -1.12 4.38 10.19
CA GLN A 13 -1.64 4.11 8.86
C GLN A 13 -1.08 5.09 7.82
N GLY A 14 -1.12 6.38 8.09
CA GLY A 14 -0.65 7.39 7.16
C GLY A 14 0.86 7.32 6.91
N VAL A 15 1.65 7.10 7.95
CA VAL A 15 3.11 6.96 7.79
C VAL A 15 3.46 5.71 7.00
N THR A 16 2.77 4.59 7.21
CA THR A 16 3.24 3.27 6.76
C THR A 16 2.60 2.79 5.45
N GLU A 17 1.45 3.34 5.03
CA GLU A 17 0.68 2.85 3.89
C GLU A 17 1.46 2.90 2.56
N PHE A 18 2.16 3.99 2.30
CA PHE A 18 2.90 4.17 1.04
C PHE A 18 4.39 3.90 1.15
N LEU A 19 4.93 3.80 2.36
CA LEU A 19 6.30 3.34 2.56
C LEU A 19 6.38 1.83 2.31
N PRO A 20 7.49 1.31 1.81
CA PRO A 20 7.64 -0.14 1.59
C PRO A 20 7.90 -0.90 2.89
N ILE A 21 7.05 -0.69 3.96
CA ILE A 21 7.26 -1.20 5.32
C ILE A 21 6.06 -1.96 5.94
N SER A 22 4.93 -2.05 5.23
CA SER A 22 3.68 -2.77 5.64
C SER A 22 2.87 -2.09 6.76
N SER A 23 1.81 -1.37 6.38
CA SER A 23 0.88 -0.71 7.31
C SER A 23 0.12 -1.70 8.20
N SER A 24 -0.41 -2.76 7.62
CA SER A 24 -1.14 -3.80 8.36
C SER A 24 -0.30 -4.44 9.47
N GLY A 25 0.97 -4.73 9.20
CA GLY A 25 1.87 -5.27 10.20
C GLY A 25 2.04 -4.33 11.41
N HIS A 26 2.19 -3.02 11.15
CA HIS A 26 2.34 -2.03 12.23
C HIS A 26 1.06 -1.87 13.06
N LEU A 27 -0.10 -1.83 12.42
CA LEU A 27 -1.38 -1.71 13.14
C LEU A 27 -1.63 -2.90 14.06
N VAL A 28 -1.39 -4.14 13.59
CA VAL A 28 -1.53 -5.36 14.40
C VAL A 28 -0.57 -5.35 15.59
N ILE A 29 0.72 -5.07 15.36
CA ILE A 29 1.72 -5.05 16.43
C ILE A 29 1.38 -3.98 17.48
N PHE A 30 0.98 -2.79 17.03
CA PHE A 30 0.64 -1.69 17.94
C PHE A 30 -0.61 -1.99 18.75
N ALA A 31 -1.65 -2.57 18.13
CA ALA A 31 -2.88 -2.95 18.83
C ALA A 31 -2.58 -3.99 19.92
N GLU A 32 -1.72 -4.97 19.65
CA GLU A 32 -1.35 -6.00 20.59
C GLU A 32 -0.51 -5.47 21.75
N LEU A 33 0.53 -4.68 21.45
CA LEU A 33 1.39 -4.07 22.48
C LEU A 33 0.63 -3.11 23.40
N ALA A 34 -0.29 -2.32 22.82
CA ALA A 34 -1.08 -1.35 23.57
C ALA A 34 -2.29 -1.98 24.27
N LYS A 35 -2.59 -3.26 23.98
CA LYS A 35 -3.81 -3.95 24.44
C LYS A 35 -5.08 -3.14 24.14
N TRP A 36 -5.13 -2.59 22.94
CA TRP A 36 -6.27 -1.81 22.49
C TRP A 36 -7.45 -2.72 22.13
N GLU A 37 -8.65 -2.23 22.46
CA GLU A 37 -9.86 -2.81 21.89
C GLU A 37 -9.88 -2.55 20.38
N ASP A 38 -10.53 -3.45 19.64
CA ASP A 38 -10.72 -3.30 18.21
C ASP A 38 -11.52 -2.00 17.93
N GLN A 39 -10.96 -1.15 17.09
CA GLN A 39 -11.58 0.13 16.71
C GLN A 39 -12.75 -0.03 15.73
N GLY A 40 -12.97 -1.24 15.24
CA GLY A 40 -14.03 -1.59 14.29
C GLY A 40 -13.71 -1.29 12.83
N LEU A 41 -14.38 -2.02 11.95
CA LEU A 41 -14.20 -1.96 10.50
C LEU A 41 -14.39 -0.54 9.92
N PHE A 42 -15.31 0.26 10.51
CA PHE A 42 -15.54 1.63 10.05
C PHE A 42 -14.30 2.51 10.19
N THR A 43 -13.53 2.37 11.28
CA THR A 43 -12.29 3.13 11.48
C THR A 43 -11.22 2.72 10.47
N ASP A 44 -11.09 1.43 10.19
CA ASP A 44 -10.15 0.91 9.18
C ASP A 44 -10.49 1.47 7.79
N ILE A 45 -11.77 1.47 7.42
CA ILE A 45 -12.24 2.10 6.18
C ILE A 45 -11.87 3.59 6.15
N ALA A 46 -12.12 4.31 7.23
CA ALA A 46 -11.89 5.75 7.32
C ALA A 46 -10.41 6.12 7.15
N VAL A 47 -9.48 5.41 7.80
CA VAL A 47 -8.05 5.72 7.69
C VAL A 47 -7.47 5.36 6.32
N HIS A 48 -7.94 4.29 5.67
CA HIS A 48 -7.57 3.98 4.29
C HIS A 48 -8.12 5.02 3.30
N PHE A 49 -9.32 5.53 3.55
CA PHE A 49 -9.88 6.62 2.77
C PHE A 49 -9.03 7.89 2.91
N GLY A 50 -8.58 8.22 4.15
CA GLY A 50 -7.65 9.31 4.40
C GLY A 50 -6.35 9.18 3.59
N THR A 51 -5.72 8.00 3.60
CA THR A 51 -4.49 7.75 2.82
C THR A 51 -4.74 7.78 1.31
N LEU A 52 -5.90 7.31 0.84
CA LEU A 52 -6.28 7.40 -0.56
C LEU A 52 -6.38 8.86 -1.03
N PHE A 53 -6.97 9.76 -0.23
CA PHE A 53 -6.96 11.19 -0.53
C PHE A 53 -5.56 11.77 -0.59
N ALA A 54 -4.63 11.32 0.26
CA ALA A 54 -3.24 11.77 0.22
C ALA A 54 -2.57 11.44 -1.11
N VAL A 55 -2.76 10.23 -1.63
CA VAL A 55 -2.20 9.87 -2.94
C VAL A 55 -2.87 10.62 -4.07
N PHE A 56 -4.18 10.85 -4.01
CA PHE A 56 -4.88 11.69 -4.98
C PHE A 56 -4.31 13.12 -5.00
N PHE A 57 -4.08 13.70 -3.84
CA PHE A 57 -3.53 15.05 -3.74
C PHE A 57 -2.08 15.12 -4.21
N TYR A 58 -1.25 14.15 -3.81
CA TYR A 58 0.15 14.09 -4.20
C TYR A 58 0.31 13.86 -5.70
N MET A 59 -0.42 12.90 -6.27
CA MET A 59 -0.36 12.50 -7.68
C MET A 59 -1.34 13.28 -8.57
N ARG A 60 -1.83 14.44 -8.12
CA ARG A 60 -2.86 15.21 -8.84
C ARG A 60 -2.54 15.54 -10.30
N LYS A 61 -1.26 15.70 -10.64
CA LYS A 61 -0.82 15.97 -12.02
C LYS A 61 -0.96 14.73 -12.90
N GLU A 62 -0.47 13.60 -12.39
CA GLU A 62 -0.56 12.30 -13.04
C GLU A 62 -2.02 11.85 -13.18
N ILE A 63 -2.81 12.03 -12.14
CA ILE A 63 -4.25 11.70 -12.15
C ILE A 63 -5.01 12.59 -13.11
N LYS A 64 -4.74 13.91 -13.14
CA LYS A 64 -5.35 14.83 -14.11
C LYS A 64 -5.03 14.40 -15.55
N PHE A 65 -3.80 13.96 -15.81
CA PHE A 65 -3.39 13.40 -17.10
C PHE A 65 -4.19 12.14 -17.44
N LEU A 66 -4.34 11.18 -16.50
CA LEU A 66 -5.13 9.98 -16.71
C LEU A 66 -6.60 10.28 -16.99
N ILE A 67 -7.20 11.18 -16.21
CA ILE A 67 -8.60 11.60 -16.39
C ILE A 67 -8.79 12.30 -17.76
N SER A 68 -7.87 13.18 -18.16
CA SER A 68 -7.95 13.84 -19.44
C SER A 68 -7.90 12.85 -20.62
N ASN A 69 -7.11 11.79 -20.51
CA ASN A 69 -7.05 10.72 -21.50
C ASN A 69 -8.37 9.93 -21.59
N ILE A 70 -9.03 9.69 -20.44
CA ILE A 70 -10.33 9.04 -20.39
C ILE A 70 -11.40 9.92 -21.06
N LEU A 71 -11.47 11.20 -20.66
CA LEU A 71 -12.48 12.14 -21.15
C LEU A 71 -12.31 12.46 -22.66
N ALA A 72 -11.06 12.52 -23.13
CA ALA A 72 -10.78 12.73 -24.54
C ALA A 72 -10.94 11.47 -25.41
N MET A 73 -11.46 10.35 -24.84
CA MET A 73 -11.54 9.02 -25.47
C MET A 73 -10.21 8.52 -26.07
N GLN A 74 -9.08 8.99 -25.51
CA GLN A 74 -7.74 8.62 -25.96
C GLN A 74 -7.16 7.39 -25.25
N ILE A 75 -7.99 6.64 -24.51
CA ILE A 75 -7.61 5.44 -23.75
C ILE A 75 -6.87 4.42 -24.64
N LEU A 76 -7.35 4.26 -25.89
CA LEU A 76 -6.74 3.34 -26.84
C LEU A 76 -5.43 3.88 -27.46
N LYS A 77 -5.21 5.20 -27.43
CA LYS A 77 -4.03 5.83 -27.99
C LYS A 77 -2.86 5.79 -27.00
N ASP A 78 -3.09 6.21 -25.76
CA ASP A 78 -2.04 6.29 -24.73
C ASP A 78 -1.92 4.99 -23.89
N ARG A 79 -3.03 4.24 -23.78
CA ARG A 79 -3.13 2.91 -23.16
C ARG A 79 -2.63 2.81 -21.70
N ILE A 80 -2.17 3.89 -21.06
CA ILE A 80 -1.64 3.83 -19.68
C ILE A 80 -2.72 3.44 -18.66
N VAL A 81 -3.95 3.92 -18.85
CA VAL A 81 -5.09 3.53 -18.02
C VAL A 81 -5.35 2.02 -18.12
N LEU A 82 -5.32 1.46 -19.34
CA LEU A 82 -5.48 0.03 -19.56
C LEU A 82 -4.34 -0.78 -18.91
N LYS A 83 -3.12 -0.25 -18.91
CA LYS A 83 -1.96 -0.89 -18.28
C LYS A 83 -2.09 -0.90 -16.76
N ILE A 84 -2.63 0.16 -16.14
CA ILE A 84 -2.96 0.19 -14.72
C ILE A 84 -4.04 -0.85 -14.39
N ILE A 85 -5.09 -0.95 -15.22
CA ILE A 85 -6.13 -1.98 -15.06
C ILE A 85 -5.50 -3.38 -15.13
N VAL A 86 -4.70 -3.67 -16.17
CA VAL A 86 -4.03 -4.96 -16.34
C VAL A 86 -3.14 -5.31 -15.15
N ALA A 87 -2.44 -4.33 -14.57
CA ALA A 87 -1.62 -4.54 -13.38
C ALA A 87 -2.44 -4.73 -12.09
N THR A 88 -3.69 -4.28 -12.06
CA THR A 88 -4.57 -4.42 -10.89
C THR A 88 -5.32 -5.76 -10.91
N LEU A 89 -5.68 -6.25 -12.09
CA LEU A 89 -6.51 -7.45 -12.26
C LEU A 89 -6.00 -8.70 -11.52
N PRO A 90 -4.70 -9.07 -11.55
CA PRO A 90 -4.24 -10.26 -10.85
C PRO A 90 -4.53 -10.22 -9.35
N ALA A 91 -4.31 -9.08 -8.71
CA ALA A 91 -4.58 -8.92 -7.29
C ALA A 91 -6.09 -8.92 -6.98
N ILE A 92 -6.93 -8.30 -7.81
CA ILE A 92 -8.40 -8.34 -7.62
C ILE A 92 -8.90 -9.78 -7.75
N ILE A 93 -8.48 -10.50 -8.79
CA ILE A 93 -8.92 -11.88 -9.04
C ILE A 93 -8.50 -12.80 -7.89
N VAL A 94 -7.21 -12.79 -7.54
CA VAL A 94 -6.71 -13.64 -6.45
C VAL A 94 -7.34 -13.23 -5.13
N GLY A 95 -7.41 -11.93 -4.82
CA GLY A 95 -8.01 -11.43 -3.58
C GLY A 95 -9.46 -11.85 -3.41
N PHE A 96 -10.24 -11.87 -4.47
CA PHE A 96 -11.62 -12.36 -4.44
C PHE A 96 -11.71 -13.85 -4.03
N PHE A 97 -10.82 -14.70 -4.56
CA PHE A 97 -10.84 -16.14 -4.24
C PHE A 97 -10.25 -16.47 -2.85
N ILE A 98 -9.34 -15.66 -2.32
CA ILE A 98 -8.69 -15.92 -1.03
C ILE A 98 -9.20 -15.04 0.10
N TYR A 99 -10.28 -14.27 -0.13
CA TYR A 99 -10.78 -13.28 0.83
C TYR A 99 -11.05 -13.88 2.22
N ASP A 100 -11.79 -14.98 2.27
CA ASP A 100 -12.09 -15.68 3.52
C ASP A 100 -10.84 -16.29 4.18
N LEU A 101 -9.90 -16.77 3.37
CA LEU A 101 -8.65 -17.36 3.85
C LEU A 101 -7.72 -16.31 4.48
N ILE A 102 -7.72 -15.08 3.96
CA ILE A 102 -6.92 -13.99 4.51
C ILE A 102 -7.27 -13.75 5.98
N ASN A 103 -8.55 -13.73 6.32
CA ASN A 103 -9.01 -13.48 7.68
C ASN A 103 -8.63 -14.58 8.67
N ILE A 104 -8.49 -15.83 8.20
CA ILE A 104 -8.22 -17.01 9.05
C ILE A 104 -6.71 -17.23 9.23
N PHE A 105 -5.92 -17.16 8.17
CA PHE A 105 -4.53 -17.64 8.19
C PHE A 105 -3.48 -16.51 8.37
N PHE A 106 -3.83 -15.25 8.15
CA PHE A 106 -2.83 -14.21 7.98
C PHE A 106 -2.70 -13.23 9.16
N ARG A 107 -3.29 -13.53 10.34
CA ARG A 107 -3.10 -12.71 11.55
C ARG A 107 -1.93 -13.19 12.44
N ASN A 108 -1.12 -14.14 11.97
CA ASN A 108 0.02 -14.63 12.72
C ASN A 108 1.19 -13.65 12.66
N ILE A 109 1.62 -13.16 13.83
CA ILE A 109 2.69 -12.17 13.98
C ILE A 109 4.04 -12.73 13.54
N GLU A 110 4.31 -14.02 13.76
CA GLU A 110 5.55 -14.66 13.28
C GLU A 110 5.62 -14.64 11.75
N VAL A 111 4.50 -14.96 11.08
CA VAL A 111 4.41 -14.89 9.61
C VAL A 111 4.67 -13.48 9.12
N MET A 112 4.12 -12.47 9.81
CA MET A 112 4.36 -11.06 9.49
C MET A 112 5.83 -10.67 9.64
N ALA A 113 6.48 -11.12 10.70
CA ALA A 113 7.89 -10.82 10.96
C ALA A 113 8.81 -11.48 9.92
N ILE A 114 8.61 -12.77 9.66
CA ILE A 114 9.41 -13.53 8.69
C ILE A 114 9.22 -12.96 7.28
N SER A 115 7.97 -12.73 6.87
CA SER A 115 7.68 -12.17 5.54
C SER A 115 8.24 -10.75 5.39
N SER A 116 8.18 -9.92 6.44
CA SER A 116 8.78 -8.59 6.42
C SER A 116 10.28 -8.66 6.12
N ILE A 117 11.02 -9.58 6.77
CA ILE A 117 12.46 -9.78 6.54
C ILE A 117 12.70 -10.29 5.12
N VAL A 118 11.98 -11.32 4.70
CA VAL A 118 12.15 -11.95 3.37
C VAL A 118 11.91 -10.93 2.26
N PHE A 119 10.79 -10.20 2.29
CA PHE A 119 10.48 -9.20 1.27
C PHE A 119 11.37 -7.96 1.35
N ALA A 120 11.94 -7.63 2.51
CA ALA A 120 12.98 -6.61 2.60
C ALA A 120 14.27 -7.04 1.88
N LEU A 121 14.69 -8.30 2.02
CA LEU A 121 15.86 -8.84 1.31
C LEU A 121 15.61 -8.91 -0.21
N ILE A 122 14.40 -9.30 -0.63
CA ILE A 122 14.04 -9.32 -2.06
C ILE A 122 14.05 -7.88 -2.63
N LEU A 123 13.52 -6.90 -1.89
CA LEU A 123 13.61 -5.49 -2.27
C LEU A 123 15.06 -5.02 -2.38
N PHE A 124 15.94 -5.42 -1.45
CA PHE A 124 17.36 -5.11 -1.51
C PHE A 124 18.03 -5.66 -2.78
N ILE A 125 17.72 -6.90 -3.15
CA ILE A 125 18.25 -7.52 -4.37
C ILE A 125 17.73 -6.77 -5.61
N SER A 126 16.43 -6.48 -5.66
CA SER A 126 15.81 -5.77 -6.77
C SER A 126 16.35 -4.35 -6.94
N ASP A 127 16.69 -3.68 -5.83
CA ASP A 127 17.20 -2.32 -5.86
C ASP A 127 18.61 -2.20 -6.48
N LYS A 128 19.35 -3.31 -6.53
CA LYS A 128 20.64 -3.43 -7.24
C LYS A 128 20.49 -3.70 -8.74
N ALA A 129 19.28 -3.97 -9.23
CA ALA A 129 19.06 -4.21 -10.65
C ALA A 129 19.47 -2.99 -11.48
N LYS A 130 20.00 -3.26 -12.68
CA LYS A 130 20.35 -2.19 -13.64
C LYS A 130 19.15 -1.31 -13.93
N ILE A 131 19.40 -0.04 -14.19
CA ILE A 131 18.36 0.91 -14.58
C ILE A 131 18.41 1.02 -16.10
N ASP A 132 17.25 0.89 -16.74
CA ASP A 132 17.07 1.25 -18.14
C ASP A 132 16.49 2.68 -18.17
N GLU A 133 17.32 3.65 -18.54
CA GLU A 133 16.95 5.07 -18.55
C GLU A 133 15.82 5.38 -19.55
N LYS A 134 15.58 4.51 -20.53
CA LYS A 134 14.47 4.64 -21.48
C LYS A 134 13.12 4.27 -20.86
N LYS A 135 13.12 3.56 -19.72
CA LYS A 135 11.90 3.12 -19.05
C LYS A 135 11.39 4.16 -18.07
N ASN A 136 10.12 4.47 -18.19
CA ASN A 136 9.38 5.28 -17.24
C ASN A 136 7.94 4.76 -17.10
N TRP A 137 7.21 5.23 -16.10
CA TRP A 137 5.86 4.74 -15.83
C TRP A 137 4.86 5.02 -16.97
N HIS A 138 5.10 6.02 -17.86
CA HIS A 138 4.24 6.30 -19.01
C HIS A 138 4.42 5.26 -20.13
N ASN A 139 5.65 4.81 -20.38
CA ASN A 139 5.95 3.91 -21.48
C ASN A 139 5.99 2.43 -21.10
N ILE A 140 5.57 2.09 -19.86
CA ILE A 140 5.44 0.70 -19.41
C ILE A 140 4.64 -0.13 -20.42
N SER A 141 5.08 -1.35 -20.71
CA SER A 141 4.36 -2.29 -21.59
C SER A 141 3.25 -3.04 -20.86
N PHE A 142 2.30 -3.64 -21.59
CA PHE A 142 1.28 -4.51 -21.00
C PHE A 142 1.86 -5.72 -20.26
N LYS A 143 2.93 -6.31 -20.82
CA LYS A 143 3.64 -7.43 -20.19
C LYS A 143 4.25 -7.02 -18.86
N GLU A 144 4.93 -5.88 -18.81
CA GLU A 144 5.53 -5.37 -17.57
C GLU A 144 4.45 -5.02 -16.54
N SER A 145 3.35 -4.39 -16.97
CA SER A 145 2.20 -4.09 -16.13
C SER A 145 1.62 -5.36 -15.51
N PHE A 146 1.40 -6.40 -16.30
CA PHE A 146 0.90 -7.68 -15.83
C PHE A 146 1.88 -8.33 -14.83
N LEU A 147 3.19 -8.31 -15.12
CA LEU A 147 4.20 -8.86 -14.21
C LEU A 147 4.24 -8.11 -12.88
N ILE A 148 4.13 -6.77 -12.90
CA ILE A 148 4.02 -6.00 -11.64
C ILE A 148 2.72 -6.35 -10.91
N GLY A 149 1.64 -6.60 -11.64
CA GLY A 149 0.37 -7.08 -11.08
C GLY A 149 0.50 -8.44 -10.39
N LEU A 150 1.30 -9.36 -10.95
CA LEU A 150 1.61 -10.64 -10.28
C LEU A 150 2.43 -10.42 -9.00
N TRP A 151 3.38 -9.49 -9.00
CA TRP A 151 4.07 -9.08 -7.77
C TRP A 151 3.10 -8.50 -6.75
N GLN A 152 2.09 -7.75 -7.18
CA GLN A 152 1.07 -7.18 -6.27
C GLN A 152 0.26 -8.27 -5.54
N VAL A 153 0.06 -9.45 -6.13
CA VAL A 153 -0.60 -10.58 -5.46
C VAL A 153 0.12 -10.99 -4.17
N LEU A 154 1.45 -10.88 -4.14
CA LEU A 154 2.25 -11.19 -2.95
C LEU A 154 1.96 -10.24 -1.77
N ALA A 155 1.28 -9.12 -2.01
CA ALA A 155 0.86 -8.21 -0.95
C ALA A 155 -0.18 -8.81 0.00
N PHE A 156 -0.88 -9.88 -0.40
CA PHE A 156 -1.77 -10.61 0.50
C PHE A 156 -1.02 -11.37 1.59
N ILE A 157 0.28 -11.62 1.44
CA ILE A 157 1.10 -12.17 2.51
C ILE A 157 1.31 -11.06 3.56
N PRO A 158 0.87 -11.26 4.82
CA PRO A 158 1.04 -10.28 5.89
C PRO A 158 2.51 -9.92 6.07
N GLY A 159 2.82 -8.64 6.23
CA GLY A 159 4.21 -8.18 6.34
C GLY A 159 4.92 -7.92 5.00
N ALA A 160 4.41 -8.42 3.86
CA ALA A 160 5.06 -8.24 2.55
C ALA A 160 5.14 -6.77 2.11
N SER A 161 4.14 -5.96 2.44
CA SER A 161 3.94 -4.57 1.98
C SER A 161 3.56 -4.47 0.50
N ARG A 162 2.33 -4.05 0.20
CA ARG A 162 1.84 -3.85 -1.17
C ARG A 162 2.76 -2.90 -1.96
N THR A 163 3.13 -1.76 -1.37
CA THR A 163 4.07 -0.80 -1.97
C THR A 163 5.44 -1.45 -2.17
N GLY A 164 5.93 -2.23 -1.19
CA GLY A 164 7.20 -2.94 -1.28
C GLY A 164 7.27 -3.92 -2.43
N VAL A 165 6.26 -4.80 -2.57
CA VAL A 165 6.27 -5.83 -3.63
C VAL A 165 6.08 -5.25 -5.03
N THR A 166 5.24 -4.23 -5.20
CA THR A 166 5.06 -3.58 -6.50
C THR A 166 6.30 -2.80 -6.95
N ILE A 167 6.97 -2.10 -6.04
CA ILE A 167 8.28 -1.47 -6.31
C ILE A 167 9.30 -2.54 -6.66
N THR A 168 9.38 -3.64 -5.92
CA THR A 168 10.29 -4.76 -6.18
C THR A 168 10.11 -5.30 -7.60
N GLY A 169 8.86 -5.58 -8.00
CA GLY A 169 8.55 -6.04 -9.35
C GLY A 169 8.99 -5.05 -10.43
N ALA A 170 8.73 -3.77 -10.25
CA ALA A 170 9.14 -2.74 -11.19
C ALA A 170 10.67 -2.59 -11.26
N ARG A 171 11.37 -2.71 -10.12
CA ARG A 171 12.83 -2.68 -10.07
C ARG A 171 13.47 -3.87 -10.81
N PHE A 172 12.95 -5.07 -10.65
CA PHE A 172 13.40 -6.24 -11.42
C PHE A 172 13.17 -6.09 -12.94
N LEU A 173 12.22 -5.25 -13.33
CA LEU A 173 11.99 -4.88 -14.72
C LEU A 173 12.83 -3.68 -15.18
N ASN A 174 13.82 -3.28 -14.40
CA ASN A 174 14.80 -2.23 -14.68
C ASN A 174 14.24 -0.78 -14.68
N PHE A 175 13.07 -0.55 -14.07
CA PHE A 175 12.59 0.81 -13.83
C PHE A 175 13.46 1.50 -12.78
N ASN A 176 13.70 2.81 -12.91
CA ASN A 176 14.34 3.58 -11.85
C ASN A 176 13.44 3.66 -10.61
N ARG A 177 14.01 4.02 -9.43
CA ARG A 177 13.29 4.06 -8.16
C ARG A 177 12.08 4.98 -8.18
N THR A 178 12.22 6.15 -8.80
CA THR A 178 11.16 7.17 -8.86
C THR A 178 9.96 6.68 -9.67
N ASP A 179 10.20 6.12 -10.86
CA ASP A 179 9.13 5.61 -11.73
C ASP A 179 8.49 4.34 -11.18
N ALA A 180 9.28 3.44 -10.59
CA ALA A 180 8.78 2.26 -9.88
C ALA A 180 7.82 2.67 -8.74
N THR A 181 8.20 3.66 -7.94
CA THR A 181 7.38 4.17 -6.83
C THR A 181 6.13 4.90 -7.33
N LYS A 182 6.25 5.73 -8.38
CA LYS A 182 5.09 6.40 -8.97
C LYS A 182 4.07 5.40 -9.52
N PHE A 183 4.53 4.37 -10.23
CA PHE A 183 3.63 3.34 -10.75
C PHE A 183 2.97 2.55 -9.62
N SER A 184 3.71 2.20 -8.55
CA SER A 184 3.17 1.60 -7.33
C SER A 184 2.08 2.47 -6.68
N MET A 185 2.28 3.78 -6.58
CA MET A 185 1.26 4.71 -6.06
C MET A 185 0.03 4.79 -6.97
N LEU A 186 0.20 4.78 -8.29
CA LEU A 186 -0.94 4.74 -9.22
C LEU A 186 -1.74 3.44 -9.10
N LEU A 187 -1.06 2.30 -8.90
CA LEU A 187 -1.72 1.02 -8.65
C LEU A 187 -2.46 0.98 -7.31
N SER A 188 -2.03 1.79 -6.33
CA SER A 188 -2.71 1.85 -5.04
C SER A 188 -4.15 2.35 -5.16
N ILE A 189 -4.43 3.24 -6.11
CA ILE A 189 -5.74 3.84 -6.26
C ILE A 189 -6.82 2.79 -6.54
N PRO A 190 -6.75 2.01 -7.65
CA PRO A 190 -7.79 1.03 -7.92
C PRO A 190 -7.84 -0.12 -6.90
N ILE A 191 -6.71 -0.53 -6.31
CA ILE A 191 -6.72 -1.64 -5.37
C ILE A 191 -7.28 -1.21 -3.99
N ILE A 192 -6.96 0.00 -3.50
CA ILE A 192 -7.55 0.53 -2.27
C ILE A 192 -9.06 0.76 -2.48
N LEU A 193 -9.47 1.32 -3.62
CA LEU A 193 -10.90 1.48 -3.93
C LEU A 193 -11.63 0.14 -3.95
N ALA A 194 -11.05 -0.90 -4.55
CA ALA A 194 -11.65 -2.23 -4.56
C ALA A 194 -11.76 -2.80 -3.14
N SER A 195 -10.70 -2.70 -2.33
CA SER A 195 -10.71 -3.14 -0.94
C SER A 195 -11.74 -2.38 -0.10
N LEU A 196 -11.78 -1.05 -0.21
CA LEU A 196 -12.77 -0.21 0.48
C LEU A 196 -14.21 -0.56 0.07
N SER A 197 -14.43 -0.87 -1.22
CA SER A 197 -15.77 -1.27 -1.69
C SER A 197 -16.23 -2.59 -1.05
N LEU A 198 -15.31 -3.57 -0.91
CA LEU A 198 -15.60 -4.82 -0.20
C LEU A 198 -15.85 -4.57 1.29
N SER A 199 -14.98 -3.83 1.95
CA SER A 199 -15.13 -3.52 3.39
C SER A 199 -16.41 -2.73 3.70
N LEU A 200 -16.83 -1.83 2.80
CA LEU A 200 -18.11 -1.13 2.92
C LEU A 200 -19.31 -2.07 2.73
N LEU A 201 -19.18 -3.04 1.83
CA LEU A 201 -20.21 -4.06 1.63
C LEU A 201 -20.35 -4.95 2.86
N ASP A 202 -19.22 -5.42 3.41
CA ASP A 202 -19.21 -6.21 4.64
C ASP A 202 -19.81 -5.44 5.82
N TYR A 203 -19.42 -4.18 5.97
CA TYR A 203 -19.95 -3.29 6.99
C TYR A 203 -21.48 -3.14 6.87
N TYR A 204 -21.99 -2.97 5.64
CA TYR A 204 -23.41 -2.85 5.37
C TYR A 204 -24.17 -4.16 5.65
N ILE A 205 -23.58 -5.32 5.29
CA ILE A 205 -24.19 -6.63 5.50
C ILE A 205 -24.21 -7.00 6.99
N ALA A 206 -23.15 -6.66 7.73
CA ALA A 206 -23.04 -6.94 9.16
C ALA A 206 -23.99 -6.08 10.02
N ASP A 207 -24.61 -5.05 9.43
CA ASP A 207 -25.49 -4.08 10.12
C ASP A 207 -24.86 -3.54 11.43
N GLU A 208 -23.56 -3.32 11.40
CA GLU A 208 -22.82 -2.84 12.55
C GLU A 208 -23.13 -1.36 12.82
N PRO A 209 -23.33 -0.96 14.09
CA PRO A 209 -23.52 0.46 14.41
C PRO A 209 -22.25 1.26 14.16
N ILE A 210 -22.38 2.49 13.66
CA ILE A 210 -21.24 3.40 13.54
C ILE A 210 -20.81 3.83 14.94
N LEU A 211 -19.83 3.14 15.48
CA LEU A 211 -19.21 3.50 16.74
C LEU A 211 -18.14 4.58 16.50
N ASN A 212 -18.13 5.60 17.36
CA ASN A 212 -17.07 6.62 17.37
C ASN A 212 -16.84 7.34 16.03
N PHE A 213 -17.90 7.70 15.30
CA PHE A 213 -17.83 8.36 13.99
C PHE A 213 -16.84 9.54 13.96
N TYR A 214 -16.93 10.46 14.91
CA TYR A 214 -16.05 11.63 14.94
C TYR A 214 -14.57 11.26 15.14
N SER A 215 -14.30 10.28 15.99
CA SER A 215 -12.93 9.80 16.23
C SER A 215 -12.37 9.10 14.99
N SER A 216 -13.19 8.35 14.25
CA SER A 216 -12.79 7.72 12.99
C SER A 216 -12.51 8.76 11.88
N VAL A 217 -13.33 9.80 11.79
CA VAL A 217 -13.10 10.92 10.86
C VAL A 217 -11.82 11.69 11.24
N PHE A 218 -11.57 11.88 12.52
CA PHE A 218 -10.33 12.47 13.01
C PHE A 218 -9.11 11.60 12.66
N ALA A 219 -9.19 10.27 12.86
CA ALA A 219 -8.15 9.33 12.44
C ALA A 219 -7.88 9.37 10.94
N ALA A 220 -8.94 9.47 10.11
CA ALA A 220 -8.81 9.62 8.66
C ALA A 220 -8.10 10.92 8.27
N PHE A 221 -8.40 12.03 8.94
CA PHE A 221 -7.71 13.30 8.73
C PHE A 221 -6.24 13.24 9.10
N VAL A 222 -5.90 12.63 10.24
CA VAL A 222 -4.52 12.39 10.66
C VAL A 222 -3.80 11.49 9.63
N ALA A 223 -4.44 10.41 9.18
CA ALA A 223 -3.91 9.51 8.16
C ALA A 223 -3.64 10.26 6.83
N PHE A 224 -4.54 11.15 6.41
CA PHE A 224 -4.34 11.99 5.22
C PHE A 224 -3.08 12.86 5.33
N ILE A 225 -2.94 13.61 6.41
CA ILE A 225 -1.80 14.54 6.59
C ILE A 225 -0.49 13.76 6.68
N THR A 226 -0.46 12.70 7.50
CA THR A 226 0.76 11.92 7.71
C THR A 226 1.16 11.11 6.49
N ALA A 227 0.21 10.60 5.69
CA ALA A 227 0.48 9.96 4.41
C ALA A 227 1.05 10.95 3.40
N LEU A 228 0.52 12.16 3.32
CA LEU A 228 1.03 13.19 2.41
C LEU A 228 2.48 13.57 2.73
N LEU A 229 2.79 13.74 4.02
CA LEU A 229 4.15 13.99 4.50
C LEU A 229 5.07 12.80 4.20
N SER A 230 4.61 11.59 4.49
CA SER A 230 5.34 10.34 4.29
C SER A 230 5.68 10.09 2.82
N ILE A 231 4.72 10.24 1.91
CA ILE A 231 4.95 10.15 0.46
C ILE A 231 5.98 11.20 0.02
N THR A 232 5.82 12.44 0.47
CA THR A 232 6.71 13.53 0.11
C THR A 232 8.14 13.25 0.55
N LEU A 233 8.32 12.77 1.78
CA LEU A 233 9.62 12.42 2.35
C LEU A 233 10.24 11.22 1.61
N MET A 234 9.47 10.14 1.42
CA MET A 234 9.92 8.97 0.67
C MET A 234 10.42 9.36 -0.73
N MET A 235 9.63 10.14 -1.46
CA MET A 235 10.01 10.58 -2.82
C MET A 235 11.25 11.46 -2.86
N LYS A 236 11.53 12.22 -1.79
CA LYS A 236 12.80 12.95 -1.65
C LYS A 236 13.95 11.98 -1.39
N ILE A 237 13.78 11.04 -0.47
CA ILE A 237 14.82 10.07 -0.10
C ILE A 237 15.23 9.23 -1.32
N ILE A 238 14.30 8.64 -2.06
CA ILE A 238 14.60 7.73 -3.16
C ILE A 238 15.24 8.42 -4.39
N LYS A 239 15.17 9.75 -4.48
CA LYS A 239 15.86 10.54 -5.53
C LYS A 239 17.36 10.67 -5.25
N ILE A 240 17.77 10.73 -4.00
CA ILE A 240 19.15 10.96 -3.56
C ILE A 240 19.83 9.74 -2.96
N ALA A 241 19.02 8.75 -2.53
CA ALA A 241 19.46 7.54 -1.88
C ALA A 241 18.80 6.31 -2.50
N ASN A 242 18.89 5.19 -1.80
CA ASN A 242 18.29 3.91 -2.17
C ASN A 242 17.20 3.52 -1.16
N PHE A 243 16.62 2.31 -1.31
CA PHE A 243 15.62 1.80 -0.36
C PHE A 243 16.21 1.26 0.96
N ASN A 244 17.53 1.34 1.19
CA ASN A 244 18.18 0.72 2.34
C ASN A 244 17.59 1.15 3.69
N VAL A 245 17.18 2.41 3.86
CA VAL A 245 16.55 2.89 5.11
C VAL A 245 15.32 2.05 5.44
N PHE A 246 14.46 1.79 4.45
CA PHE A 246 13.25 0.97 4.65
C PHE A 246 13.57 -0.50 4.81
N ILE A 247 14.58 -1.00 4.10
CA ILE A 247 15.04 -2.39 4.18
C ILE A 247 15.59 -2.69 5.57
N ILE A 248 16.49 -1.85 6.07
CA ILE A 248 17.08 -1.99 7.41
C ILE A 248 15.98 -1.92 8.46
N TYR A 249 15.08 -0.94 8.36
CA TYR A 249 13.95 -0.81 9.27
C TYR A 249 13.11 -2.09 9.34
N ARG A 250 12.74 -2.67 8.19
CA ARG A 250 11.95 -3.92 8.12
C ARG A 250 12.65 -5.11 8.72
N ILE A 251 13.97 -5.24 8.48
CA ILE A 251 14.76 -6.33 9.06
C ILE A 251 14.83 -6.18 10.57
N LEU A 252 15.14 -4.98 11.06
CA LEU A 252 15.23 -4.72 12.50
C LEU A 252 13.88 -4.94 13.19
N LEU A 253 12.79 -4.46 12.61
CA LEU A 253 11.45 -4.67 13.14
C LEU A 253 11.08 -6.15 13.15
N GLY A 254 11.33 -6.87 12.05
CA GLY A 254 11.03 -8.31 11.98
C GLY A 254 11.84 -9.13 12.97
N VAL A 255 13.15 -8.85 13.14
CA VAL A 255 13.99 -9.51 14.14
C VAL A 255 13.50 -9.18 15.55
N LEU A 256 13.18 -7.93 15.82
CA LEU A 256 12.68 -7.51 17.14
C LEU A 256 11.38 -8.25 17.47
N ILE A 257 10.44 -8.37 16.55
CA ILE A 257 9.20 -9.11 16.77
C ILE A 257 9.50 -10.58 17.10
N LEU A 258 10.37 -11.24 16.31
CA LEU A 258 10.73 -12.66 16.54
C LEU A 258 11.46 -12.91 17.87
N MET A 259 12.01 -11.88 18.50
CA MET A 259 12.64 -12.00 19.84
C MET A 259 11.61 -11.93 20.98
N PHE A 260 10.40 -11.45 20.73
CA PHE A 260 9.35 -11.25 21.75
C PHE A 260 8.13 -12.16 21.56
N VAL A 261 8.07 -12.90 20.48
CA VAL A 261 7.08 -13.94 20.20
C VAL A 261 7.72 -15.31 20.44
#